data_16438d203ee63fa880de18b79df5cd39
#
_entry.id   16438d203ee63fa880de18b79df5cd39
#
_cell.length_a   1.000
_cell.length_b   1.000
_cell.length_c   1.000
_cell.angle_alpha   90.00
_cell.angle_beta   90.00
_cell.angle_gamma   90.00
#
_symmetry.space_group_name_H-M   'P 1'
#
loop_
_entity.id
_entity.type
_entity.pdbx_description
1 polymer ?
#
loop_
_entity_poly.entity_id
_entity_poly.type
_entity_poly.pdbx_seq_one_letter_code
_entity_poly.pdbx_strand_id
1 'polypeptide(L)'
;MSRVQGKDSDLLSELPFSNLKDRCEACRNISACNVCGSSISGFEHVGVRATAGQESGIWHYASACRHRNQLRATSANVKYGGGPLWKNGYTWQSIYWGPYFTSSSALAWVASIEKAVANIESDKTYSGGLSQYNVGIGKVSPLINIKTAPAAKISDGQVKQTLAGWIAQGTVPNLGGRGAYNIFLPPGVTVSLSPVEASCSFFCDYHNTVNGSKGPFYTVEPYPCANGCNQCTKNPLDTLTQGLSEEMVEPKTDMNPGTGWVIGNLELCDYCDSKFVCNRINGGEYVNSWYDKTKKACWKGI
;
A
#
# COMPACT_ATOMS: atom_id res chain seq x y z
N MET A 1 -28.22 -6.32 56.78
CA MET A 1 -28.34 -7.04 55.51
C MET A 1 -27.62 -6.20 54.43
N SER A 2 -26.34 -6.47 54.22
CA SER A 2 -25.47 -5.71 53.33
C SER A 2 -25.25 -6.55 52.08
N ARG A 3 -25.56 -5.96 50.92
CA ARG A 3 -25.23 -6.53 49.61
C ARG A 3 -23.82 -6.05 49.19
N VAL A 4 -22.92 -6.96 49.02
CA VAL A 4 -21.65 -6.74 48.34
C VAL A 4 -21.89 -6.87 46.83
N GLN A 5 -21.63 -5.79 46.09
CA GLN A 5 -21.54 -5.83 44.62
C GLN A 5 -20.09 -6.01 44.26
N GLY A 6 -19.81 -7.03 43.46
CA GLY A 6 -18.49 -7.31 42.88
C GLY A 6 -18.17 -6.29 41.77
N LYS A 7 -16.98 -5.74 41.84
CA LYS A 7 -16.28 -5.06 40.76
C LYS A 7 -15.22 -6.01 40.25
N ASP A 8 -15.37 -6.48 39.03
CA ASP A 8 -14.26 -7.07 38.27
C ASP A 8 -14.56 -6.88 36.76
N SER A 9 -14.19 -5.71 36.24
CA SER A 9 -14.16 -5.46 34.79
C SER A 9 -13.25 -4.31 34.39
N ASP A 10 -12.05 -4.14 35.02
CA ASP A 10 -11.11 -3.12 34.56
C ASP A 10 -9.65 -3.55 34.87
N LEU A 11 -9.14 -4.50 34.06
CA LEU A 11 -7.72 -4.90 34.15
C LEU A 11 -7.08 -5.18 32.77
N LEU A 12 -7.56 -4.55 31.69
CA LEU A 12 -6.94 -4.71 30.37
C LEU A 12 -6.61 -3.39 29.64
N SER A 13 -6.60 -2.25 30.32
CA SER A 13 -6.45 -0.94 29.64
C SER A 13 -5.07 -0.29 29.73
N GLU A 14 -4.09 -0.85 30.43
CA GLU A 14 -2.77 -0.20 30.56
C GLU A 14 -1.60 -1.17 30.45
N LEU A 15 -1.20 -1.50 29.19
CA LEU A 15 0.17 -1.92 28.91
C LEU A 15 0.76 -0.99 27.83
N PRO A 16 1.83 -0.27 28.13
CA PRO A 16 2.48 0.63 27.19
C PRO A 16 3.40 -0.18 26.26
N PHE A 17 2.88 -0.62 25.12
CA PHE A 17 3.72 -1.17 24.07
C PHE A 17 4.12 -0.07 23.10
N SER A 18 5.39 0.27 23.07
CA SER A 18 5.93 1.40 22.32
C SER A 18 6.17 1.13 20.82
N ASN A 19 6.09 -0.15 20.38
CA ASN A 19 6.26 -0.48 18.95
C ASN A 19 5.71 -1.87 18.58
N LEU A 20 5.63 -2.12 17.28
CA LEU A 20 5.09 -3.37 16.70
C LEU A 20 5.92 -4.61 17.05
N LYS A 21 7.23 -4.43 17.27
CA LYS A 21 8.16 -5.50 17.61
C LYS A 21 7.88 -6.05 19.01
N ASP A 22 7.56 -5.18 19.96
CA ASP A 22 7.24 -5.55 21.35
C ASP A 22 5.92 -6.31 21.43
N ARG A 23 4.95 -5.97 20.57
CA ARG A 23 3.69 -6.71 20.46
C ARG A 23 3.90 -8.12 19.91
N CYS A 24 4.81 -8.30 18.95
CA CYS A 24 5.15 -9.61 18.40
C CYS A 24 5.98 -10.47 19.39
N GLU A 25 6.82 -9.89 20.22
CA GLU A 25 7.58 -10.62 21.25
C GLU A 25 6.72 -11.02 22.46
N ALA A 26 5.77 -10.18 22.85
CA ALA A 26 4.80 -10.52 23.91
C ALA A 26 3.94 -11.75 23.55
N CYS A 27 3.62 -11.94 22.26
CA CYS A 27 2.89 -13.12 21.79
C CYS A 27 3.68 -14.44 21.86
N ARG A 28 5.00 -14.40 22.04
CA ARG A 28 5.82 -15.62 22.18
C ARG A 28 5.69 -16.33 23.53
N ASN A 29 5.29 -15.61 24.56
CA ASN A 29 5.32 -16.10 25.95
C ASN A 29 3.95 -16.30 26.59
N ILE A 30 2.85 -16.08 25.87
CA ILE A 30 1.50 -16.22 26.41
C ILE A 30 0.72 -17.23 25.58
N SER A 31 0.41 -18.38 26.17
CA SER A 31 -0.41 -19.47 25.56
C SER A 31 -1.87 -19.06 25.24
N ALA A 32 -2.22 -17.81 25.37
CA ALA A 32 -3.57 -17.28 25.22
C ALA A 32 -3.72 -16.19 24.14
N CYS A 33 -2.76 -16.02 23.22
CA CYS A 33 -2.90 -15.02 22.17
C CYS A 33 -3.72 -15.57 20.99
N ASN A 34 -5.05 -15.58 21.14
CA ASN A 34 -6.03 -16.02 20.12
C ASN A 34 -6.20 -15.01 18.96
N VAL A 35 -5.35 -14.01 18.83
CA VAL A 35 -5.43 -13.00 17.77
C VAL A 35 -4.72 -13.46 16.49
N CYS A 36 -3.87 -14.47 16.57
CA CYS A 36 -3.23 -15.09 15.40
C CYS A 36 -3.86 -16.46 15.12
N GLY A 37 -5.07 -16.46 14.59
CA GLY A 37 -5.84 -17.57 14.04
C GLY A 37 -5.28 -18.98 14.13
N SER A 38 -5.48 -19.69 15.24
CA SER A 38 -5.53 -21.14 15.26
C SER A 38 -6.95 -21.58 15.55
N SER A 39 -7.49 -22.39 14.64
CA SER A 39 -8.84 -22.92 14.66
C SER A 39 -9.13 -23.62 15.98
N ILE A 40 -10.08 -23.14 16.75
CA ILE A 40 -10.74 -23.92 17.78
C ILE A 40 -12.06 -24.38 17.18
N SER A 41 -12.17 -25.70 16.96
CA SER A 41 -13.41 -26.35 16.64
C SER A 41 -14.37 -26.28 17.83
N GLY A 42 -15.51 -25.60 17.66
CA GLY A 42 -16.61 -25.66 18.59
C GLY A 42 -17.18 -24.33 19.06
N PHE A 43 -17.60 -23.45 18.11
CA PHE A 43 -18.58 -22.43 18.40
C PHE A 43 -19.56 -22.30 17.25
N GLU A 44 -20.84 -22.32 17.59
CA GLU A 44 -21.95 -22.22 16.64
C GLU A 44 -21.93 -20.88 15.89
N HIS A 45 -22.19 -20.95 14.60
CA HIS A 45 -22.31 -19.81 13.71
C HIS A 45 -23.49 -18.91 14.09
N VAL A 46 -23.20 -17.74 14.63
CA VAL A 46 -24.10 -16.60 14.51
C VAL A 46 -23.74 -15.93 13.18
N GLY A 47 -24.56 -16.16 12.18
CA GLY A 47 -24.37 -15.64 10.83
C GLY A 47 -24.56 -14.11 10.79
N VAL A 48 -23.46 -13.39 10.69
CA VAL A 48 -23.48 -12.01 10.23
C VAL A 48 -23.22 -12.05 8.72
N ARG A 49 -24.23 -11.78 7.92
CA ARG A 49 -24.09 -11.54 6.48
C ARG A 49 -23.27 -10.26 6.29
N ALA A 50 -22.02 -10.40 5.90
CA ALA A 50 -21.24 -9.30 5.36
C ALA A 50 -21.79 -8.97 3.95
N THR A 51 -22.18 -7.72 3.75
CA THR A 51 -22.54 -7.21 2.42
C THR A 51 -21.26 -7.04 1.61
N ALA A 52 -21.26 -7.52 0.37
CA ALA A 52 -20.15 -7.40 -0.57
C ALA A 52 -19.79 -5.91 -0.76
N GLY A 53 -18.63 -5.48 -0.27
CA GLY A 53 -18.14 -4.12 -0.37
C GLY A 53 -17.12 -3.69 0.70
N GLN A 54 -16.84 -4.51 1.70
CA GLN A 54 -15.96 -4.14 2.82
C GLN A 54 -14.68 -4.99 2.95
N GLU A 55 -14.31 -5.78 1.95
CA GLU A 55 -13.21 -6.74 2.10
C GLU A 55 -11.81 -6.21 1.74
N SER A 56 -11.66 -5.01 1.20
CA SER A 56 -10.36 -4.50 0.75
C SER A 56 -9.39 -4.11 1.87
N GLY A 57 -9.87 -3.82 3.09
CA GLY A 57 -9.03 -3.39 4.22
C GLY A 57 -8.39 -4.52 5.04
N ILE A 58 -8.82 -5.77 4.86
CA ILE A 58 -8.39 -6.90 5.71
C ILE A 58 -7.07 -7.53 5.23
N TRP A 59 -6.70 -7.28 3.98
CA TRP A 59 -5.60 -7.99 3.32
C TRP A 59 -4.19 -7.58 3.82
N HIS A 60 -3.96 -6.30 4.09
CA HIS A 60 -2.64 -5.80 4.52
C HIS A 60 -2.25 -6.22 5.94
N TYR A 61 -3.21 -6.35 6.86
CA TYR A 61 -2.92 -6.80 8.24
C TYR A 61 -2.48 -8.25 8.31
N ALA A 62 -3.02 -9.08 7.44
CA ALA A 62 -2.66 -10.49 7.38
C ALA A 62 -1.21 -10.70 6.90
N SER A 63 -0.67 -9.78 6.12
CA SER A 63 0.69 -9.82 5.58
C SER A 63 1.76 -9.79 6.68
N ALA A 64 1.79 -8.79 7.52
CA ALA A 64 2.86 -8.61 8.53
C ALA A 64 2.98 -9.76 9.56
N CYS A 65 1.87 -10.42 9.93
CA CYS A 65 1.89 -11.53 10.89
C CYS A 65 2.03 -12.92 10.24
N ARG A 66 1.61 -13.11 8.99
CA ARG A 66 1.70 -14.40 8.27
C ARG A 66 3.09 -14.69 7.69
N HIS A 67 3.89 -13.67 7.41
CA HIS A 67 5.18 -13.81 6.71
C HIS A 67 6.20 -14.72 7.44
N ARG A 68 6.15 -14.86 8.74
CA ARG A 68 7.12 -15.71 9.47
C ARG A 68 6.92 -17.22 9.28
N ASN A 69 5.72 -17.68 8.90
CA ASN A 69 5.43 -19.11 8.74
C ASN A 69 5.47 -19.60 7.29
N GLN A 70 5.56 -18.73 6.29
CA GLN A 70 5.59 -19.13 4.87
C GLN A 70 6.99 -19.32 4.27
N LEU A 71 8.06 -19.19 5.05
CA LEU A 71 9.46 -19.30 4.58
C LEU A 71 9.88 -20.70 4.05
N ARG A 72 8.94 -21.61 3.83
CA ARG A 72 9.20 -22.96 3.27
C ARG A 72 8.38 -23.30 2.01
N ALA A 73 7.85 -22.34 1.28
CA ALA A 73 7.22 -22.64 0.00
C ALA A 73 8.29 -22.87 -1.07
N THR A 74 8.44 -24.10 -1.52
CA THR A 74 9.41 -24.55 -2.53
C THR A 74 9.12 -24.06 -3.93
N SER A 75 7.98 -23.45 -4.20
CA SER A 75 7.68 -22.64 -5.39
C SER A 75 6.49 -21.71 -5.11
N ALA A 76 6.66 -20.43 -5.38
CA ALA A 76 5.55 -19.49 -5.33
C ALA A 76 4.54 -19.83 -6.43
N ASN A 77 3.30 -20.11 -6.04
CA ASN A 77 2.21 -20.40 -6.99
C ASN A 77 1.56 -19.08 -7.41
N VAL A 78 2.11 -18.47 -8.44
CA VAL A 78 1.59 -17.22 -9.03
C VAL A 78 0.31 -17.52 -9.78
N LYS A 79 -0.77 -16.81 -9.46
CA LYS A 79 -2.08 -16.97 -10.10
C LYS A 79 -2.56 -15.63 -10.64
N TYR A 80 -3.33 -15.68 -11.72
CA TYR A 80 -4.04 -14.53 -12.27
C TYR A 80 -5.55 -14.69 -12.06
N GLY A 81 -6.16 -13.73 -11.38
CA GLY A 81 -7.58 -13.74 -11.04
C GLY A 81 -8.50 -13.25 -12.17
N GLY A 82 -7.95 -12.73 -13.29
CA GLY A 82 -8.75 -12.28 -14.44
C GLY A 82 -9.12 -10.79 -14.40
N GLY A 83 -8.66 -10.03 -13.40
CA GLY A 83 -8.89 -8.59 -13.27
C GLY A 83 -8.20 -7.74 -14.35
N PRO A 84 -8.45 -6.43 -14.38
CA PRO A 84 -7.81 -5.55 -15.35
C PRO A 84 -6.30 -5.49 -15.12
N LEU A 85 -5.54 -5.38 -16.21
CA LEU A 85 -4.09 -5.25 -16.22
C LEU A 85 -3.67 -3.97 -16.94
N TRP A 86 -2.57 -3.38 -16.49
CA TRP A 86 -1.93 -2.25 -17.13
C TRP A 86 -1.33 -2.65 -18.48
N LYS A 87 -1.93 -2.19 -19.56
CA LYS A 87 -1.45 -2.45 -20.92
C LYS A 87 -0.76 -1.20 -21.49
N ASN A 88 -0.09 -1.33 -22.63
CA ASN A 88 0.51 -0.20 -23.30
C ASN A 88 -0.49 0.95 -23.52
N GLY A 89 -0.01 2.17 -23.34
CA GLY A 89 -0.83 3.38 -23.51
C GLY A 89 -1.55 3.87 -22.25
N TYR A 90 -1.33 3.22 -21.10
CA TYR A 90 -1.79 3.71 -19.81
C TYR A 90 -0.91 4.89 -19.35
N THR A 91 -1.44 5.67 -18.41
CA THR A 91 -0.83 6.92 -17.98
C THR A 91 -0.76 7.01 -16.45
N TRP A 92 0.39 7.38 -15.93
CA TRP A 92 0.56 7.86 -14.56
C TRP A 92 0.33 9.37 -14.51
N GLN A 93 -0.46 9.81 -13.53
CA GLN A 93 -0.73 11.22 -13.25
C GLN A 93 -0.39 11.52 -11.80
N SER A 94 0.69 12.25 -11.58
CA SER A 94 1.03 12.73 -10.23
C SER A 94 0.10 13.87 -9.82
N ILE A 95 -0.45 13.78 -8.60
CA ILE A 95 -1.28 14.81 -7.95
C ILE A 95 -0.63 15.15 -6.61
N TYR A 96 -0.20 16.38 -6.45
CA TYR A 96 0.34 16.92 -5.20
C TYR A 96 -0.76 17.66 -4.46
N TRP A 97 -1.24 17.09 -3.37
CA TRP A 97 -2.40 17.61 -2.66
C TRP A 97 -2.00 18.53 -1.51
N GLY A 98 -2.11 19.82 -1.72
CA GLY A 98 -1.91 20.85 -0.72
C GLY A 98 -0.86 21.91 -1.10
N PRO A 99 -0.90 23.10 -0.47
CA PRO A 99 -0.03 24.22 -0.79
C PRO A 99 1.44 23.97 -0.42
N TYR A 100 1.73 22.98 0.42
CA TYR A 100 3.09 22.58 0.77
C TYR A 100 3.95 22.35 -0.48
N PHE A 101 3.44 21.64 -1.45
CA PHE A 101 4.19 21.22 -2.64
C PHE A 101 4.51 22.36 -3.62
N THR A 102 3.89 23.52 -3.46
CA THR A 102 4.19 24.72 -4.25
C THR A 102 5.09 25.71 -3.49
N SER A 103 5.48 25.38 -2.27
CA SER A 103 6.42 26.20 -1.49
C SER A 103 7.85 26.08 -2.05
N SER A 104 8.63 27.14 -1.92
CA SER A 104 10.03 27.14 -2.38
C SER A 104 10.87 26.02 -1.75
N SER A 105 10.58 25.64 -0.51
CA SER A 105 11.25 24.55 0.20
C SER A 105 10.91 23.15 -0.34
N ALA A 106 9.76 22.99 -0.99
CA ALA A 106 9.30 21.70 -1.50
C ALA A 106 9.57 21.49 -3.00
N LEU A 107 9.88 22.53 -3.77
CA LEU A 107 10.06 22.42 -5.23
C LEU A 107 11.14 21.40 -5.64
N ALA A 108 12.28 21.39 -4.95
CA ALA A 108 13.35 20.43 -5.21
C ALA A 108 12.92 18.98 -4.87
N TRP A 109 12.14 18.83 -3.82
CA TRP A 109 11.54 17.54 -3.42
C TRP A 109 10.58 17.04 -4.49
N VAL A 110 9.65 17.86 -4.95
CA VAL A 110 8.70 17.54 -6.02
C VAL A 110 9.42 17.16 -7.31
N ALA A 111 10.43 17.93 -7.72
CA ALA A 111 11.22 17.61 -8.91
C ALA A 111 11.95 16.26 -8.79
N SER A 112 12.42 15.91 -7.59
CA SER A 112 13.07 14.62 -7.34
C SER A 112 12.07 13.46 -7.41
N ILE A 113 10.84 13.64 -6.90
CA ILE A 113 9.77 12.64 -7.00
C ILE A 113 9.37 12.43 -8.47
N GLU A 114 9.14 13.48 -9.23
CA GLU A 114 8.77 13.36 -10.65
C GLU A 114 9.85 12.67 -11.48
N LYS A 115 11.13 12.97 -11.18
CA LYS A 115 12.25 12.23 -11.78
C LYS A 115 12.18 10.75 -11.41
N ALA A 116 11.89 10.42 -10.15
CA ALA A 116 11.79 9.03 -9.70
C ALA A 116 10.62 8.31 -10.37
N VAL A 117 9.43 8.92 -10.46
CA VAL A 117 8.28 8.36 -11.20
C VAL A 117 8.67 8.03 -12.65
N ALA A 118 9.34 8.96 -13.32
CA ALA A 118 9.77 8.76 -14.70
C ALA A 118 10.83 7.64 -14.84
N ASN A 119 11.81 7.59 -13.93
CA ASN A 119 12.88 6.60 -13.93
C ASN A 119 12.32 5.19 -13.62
N ILE A 120 11.48 5.06 -12.59
CA ILE A 120 10.84 3.79 -12.22
C ILE A 120 10.00 3.27 -13.38
N GLU A 121 9.18 4.14 -14.01
CA GLU A 121 8.33 3.73 -15.13
C GLU A 121 9.14 3.32 -16.35
N SER A 122 10.22 4.01 -16.66
CA SER A 122 11.00 3.76 -17.87
C SER A 122 12.11 2.71 -17.71
N ASP A 123 12.40 2.24 -16.49
CA ASP A 123 13.45 1.25 -16.27
C ASP A 123 13.09 -0.08 -16.94
N LYS A 124 14.00 -0.52 -17.85
CA LYS A 124 13.78 -1.70 -18.68
C LYS A 124 13.85 -3.02 -17.90
N THR A 125 14.56 -3.02 -16.79
CA THR A 125 14.75 -4.22 -15.97
C THR A 125 13.70 -4.32 -14.87
N TYR A 126 13.28 -3.19 -14.32
CA TYR A 126 12.26 -3.09 -13.30
C TYR A 126 10.85 -3.10 -13.92
N SER A 127 10.37 -1.96 -14.42
CA SER A 127 9.04 -1.88 -15.05
C SER A 127 8.92 -2.70 -16.33
N GLY A 128 9.98 -2.74 -17.16
CA GLY A 128 10.01 -3.57 -18.36
C GLY A 128 10.02 -5.08 -18.06
N GLY A 129 10.61 -5.48 -16.94
CA GLY A 129 10.60 -6.85 -16.46
C GLY A 129 9.21 -7.41 -16.16
N LEU A 130 8.25 -6.53 -15.87
CA LEU A 130 6.84 -6.89 -15.60
C LEU A 130 6.10 -7.38 -16.86
N SER A 131 6.68 -7.28 -18.05
CA SER A 131 6.10 -7.83 -19.30
C SER A 131 5.76 -9.30 -19.20
N GLN A 132 6.45 -10.07 -18.37
CA GLN A 132 6.12 -11.47 -18.05
C GLN A 132 4.71 -11.63 -17.45
N TYR A 133 4.14 -10.58 -16.89
CA TYR A 133 2.79 -10.52 -16.34
C TYR A 133 1.75 -9.97 -17.32
N ASN A 134 2.14 -9.82 -18.60
CA ASN A 134 1.29 -9.27 -19.66
C ASN A 134 0.87 -7.80 -19.38
N VAL A 135 1.76 -7.05 -18.76
CA VAL A 135 1.63 -5.60 -18.53
C VAL A 135 2.72 -4.85 -19.26
N GLY A 136 2.50 -3.58 -19.50
CA GLY A 136 3.40 -2.75 -20.29
C GLY A 136 3.94 -1.55 -19.53
N ILE A 137 4.86 -0.83 -20.17
CA ILE A 137 5.32 0.47 -19.74
C ILE A 137 4.26 1.52 -20.13
N GLY A 138 3.94 2.40 -19.20
CA GLY A 138 3.01 3.50 -19.39
C GLY A 138 3.70 4.81 -19.81
N LYS A 139 2.94 5.88 -19.66
CA LYS A 139 3.41 7.26 -19.85
C LYS A 139 3.28 8.00 -18.53
N VAL A 140 4.14 8.97 -18.30
CA VAL A 140 4.03 9.90 -17.18
C VAL A 140 3.53 11.23 -17.71
N SER A 141 2.42 11.73 -17.17
CA SER A 141 1.85 13.04 -17.51
C SER A 141 2.49 14.13 -16.64
N PRO A 142 2.44 15.41 -17.09
CA PRO A 142 2.83 16.51 -16.23
C PRO A 142 2.07 16.50 -14.90
N LEU A 143 2.75 16.82 -13.82
CA LEU A 143 2.18 16.85 -12.47
C LEU A 143 1.03 17.87 -12.32
N ILE A 144 0.15 17.63 -11.35
CA ILE A 144 -0.93 18.54 -10.98
C ILE A 144 -0.76 18.93 -9.50
N ASN A 145 -0.79 20.24 -9.24
CA ASN A 145 -0.79 20.78 -7.88
C ASN A 145 -2.21 21.20 -7.47
N ILE A 146 -2.73 20.59 -6.43
CA ILE A 146 -3.99 20.97 -5.79
C ILE A 146 -3.68 21.93 -4.64
N LYS A 147 -4.10 23.17 -4.74
CA LYS A 147 -3.76 24.23 -3.77
C LYS A 147 -4.54 24.12 -2.46
N THR A 148 -5.72 23.49 -2.47
CA THR A 148 -6.52 23.29 -1.25
C THR A 148 -5.84 22.25 -0.35
N ALA A 149 -5.58 22.60 0.90
CA ALA A 149 -4.99 21.68 1.85
C ALA A 149 -5.95 20.55 2.20
N PRO A 150 -5.47 19.29 2.28
CA PRO A 150 -6.25 18.22 2.88
C PRO A 150 -6.40 18.44 4.39
N ALA A 151 -7.38 17.81 5.03
CA ALA A 151 -7.44 17.75 6.49
C ALA A 151 -6.25 16.93 7.02
N ALA A 152 -5.82 17.19 8.26
CA ALA A 152 -4.70 16.47 8.87
C ALA A 152 -4.94 14.95 9.01
N LYS A 153 -6.20 14.55 9.07
CA LYS A 153 -6.62 13.15 9.04
C LYS A 153 -7.70 12.99 7.99
N ILE A 154 -7.49 12.09 7.06
CA ILE A 154 -8.44 11.75 5.99
C ILE A 154 -8.66 10.25 5.96
N SER A 155 -9.82 9.82 5.48
CA SER A 155 -10.10 8.40 5.18
C SER A 155 -9.92 8.11 3.70
N ASP A 156 -9.71 6.85 3.33
CA ASP A 156 -9.73 6.39 1.94
C ASP A 156 -11.03 6.78 1.21
N GLY A 157 -12.18 6.69 1.91
CA GLY A 157 -13.45 7.17 1.37
C GLY A 157 -13.44 8.65 0.99
N GLN A 158 -12.76 9.50 1.77
CA GLN A 158 -12.59 10.91 1.43
C GLN A 158 -11.61 11.11 0.26
N VAL A 159 -10.55 10.30 0.16
CA VAL A 159 -9.66 10.31 -1.01
C VAL A 159 -10.45 9.98 -2.27
N LYS A 160 -11.24 8.90 -2.27
CA LYS A 160 -12.10 8.49 -3.39
C LYS A 160 -13.07 9.60 -3.80
N GLN A 161 -13.77 10.17 -2.84
CA GLN A 161 -14.73 11.25 -3.09
C GLN A 161 -14.05 12.50 -3.67
N THR A 162 -12.89 12.84 -3.12
CA THR A 162 -12.12 14.03 -3.56
C THR A 162 -11.58 13.85 -4.96
N LEU A 163 -10.96 12.70 -5.27
CA LEU A 163 -10.47 12.38 -6.61
C LEU A 163 -11.61 12.40 -7.64
N ALA A 164 -12.74 11.76 -7.32
CA ALA A 164 -13.92 11.78 -8.19
C ALA A 164 -14.42 13.22 -8.44
N GLY A 165 -14.42 14.06 -7.40
CA GLY A 165 -14.79 15.48 -7.50
C GLY A 165 -13.83 16.28 -8.40
N TRP A 166 -12.53 16.12 -8.28
CA TRP A 166 -11.54 16.78 -9.14
C TRP A 166 -11.69 16.39 -10.60
N ILE A 167 -11.94 15.10 -10.85
CA ILE A 167 -12.17 14.60 -12.22
C ILE A 167 -13.47 15.20 -12.79
N ALA A 168 -14.56 15.19 -12.02
CA ALA A 168 -15.84 15.72 -12.45
C ALA A 168 -15.80 17.23 -12.75
N GLN A 169 -14.97 17.99 -12.01
CA GLN A 169 -14.76 19.42 -12.21
C GLN A 169 -13.74 19.76 -13.32
N GLY A 170 -13.08 18.75 -13.89
CA GLY A 170 -12.01 18.96 -14.88
C GLY A 170 -10.70 19.50 -14.31
N THR A 171 -10.54 19.55 -12.98
CA THR A 171 -9.30 19.94 -12.30
C THR A 171 -8.20 18.89 -12.54
N VAL A 172 -8.58 17.63 -12.61
CA VAL A 172 -7.73 16.49 -12.92
C VAL A 172 -8.29 15.80 -14.17
N PRO A 173 -7.46 15.43 -15.15
CA PRO A 173 -7.92 14.76 -16.36
C PRO A 173 -8.57 13.42 -16.03
N ASN A 174 -9.64 13.08 -16.74
CA ASN A 174 -10.26 11.77 -16.62
C ASN A 174 -9.46 10.73 -17.42
N LEU A 175 -8.70 9.89 -16.74
CA LEU A 175 -7.95 8.80 -17.36
C LEU A 175 -8.84 7.58 -17.67
N GLY A 176 -10.07 7.56 -17.14
CA GLY A 176 -10.95 6.39 -17.21
C GLY A 176 -10.28 5.17 -16.55
N GLY A 177 -10.44 4.00 -17.20
CA GLY A 177 -9.73 2.77 -16.78
C GLY A 177 -8.34 2.61 -17.42
N ARG A 178 -7.73 3.68 -17.96
CA ARG A 178 -6.46 3.62 -18.70
C ARG A 178 -5.35 4.45 -18.04
N GLY A 179 -5.33 4.50 -16.74
CA GLY A 179 -4.30 5.19 -15.98
C GLY A 179 -4.57 5.13 -14.49
N ALA A 180 -3.59 5.57 -13.72
CA ALA A 180 -3.68 5.72 -12.29
C ALA A 180 -3.14 7.09 -11.85
N TYR A 181 -3.58 7.51 -10.68
CA TYR A 181 -3.21 8.78 -10.08
C TYR A 181 -2.34 8.52 -8.85
N ASN A 182 -1.09 8.97 -8.86
CA ASN A 182 -0.25 8.98 -7.66
C ASN A 182 -0.59 10.22 -6.85
N ILE A 183 -1.24 10.04 -5.69
CA ILE A 183 -1.70 11.14 -4.82
C ILE A 183 -0.71 11.32 -3.67
N PHE A 184 0.11 12.36 -3.76
CA PHE A 184 1.09 12.70 -2.73
C PHE A 184 0.47 13.58 -1.66
N LEU A 185 0.59 13.14 -0.39
CA LEU A 185 0.10 13.89 0.78
C LEU A 185 1.24 14.68 1.44
N PRO A 186 0.96 15.90 1.94
CA PRO A 186 1.99 16.73 2.57
C PRO A 186 2.34 16.23 3.98
N PRO A 187 3.46 16.71 4.56
CA PRO A 187 3.80 16.43 5.96
C PRO A 187 2.65 16.70 6.92
N GLY A 188 2.47 15.82 7.90
CA GLY A 188 1.44 15.97 8.95
C GLY A 188 0.04 15.50 8.55
N VAL A 189 -0.14 15.02 7.33
CA VAL A 189 -1.40 14.38 6.88
C VAL A 189 -1.28 12.88 7.01
N THR A 190 -2.27 12.25 7.65
CA THR A 190 -2.42 10.80 7.72
C THR A 190 -3.70 10.36 7.01
N VAL A 191 -3.65 9.21 6.35
CA VAL A 191 -4.80 8.59 5.72
C VAL A 191 -5.13 7.27 6.43
N SER A 192 -6.42 6.92 6.54
CA SER A 192 -6.86 5.67 7.15
C SER A 192 -7.71 4.85 6.18
N LEU A 193 -7.45 3.55 6.13
CA LEU A 193 -8.27 2.56 5.44
C LEU A 193 -9.42 2.08 6.31
N SER A 194 -9.19 2.04 7.63
CA SER A 194 -10.17 1.69 8.65
C SER A 194 -9.90 2.47 9.94
N PRO A 195 -10.74 2.38 10.98
CA PRO A 195 -10.50 3.04 12.27
C PRO A 195 -9.18 2.67 12.96
N VAL A 196 -8.58 1.52 12.61
CA VAL A 196 -7.35 1.00 13.22
C VAL A 196 -6.17 0.95 12.26
N GLU A 197 -6.40 1.15 10.96
CA GLU A 197 -5.38 1.09 9.92
C GLU A 197 -5.12 2.48 9.36
N ALA A 198 -4.03 3.09 9.78
CA ALA A 198 -3.63 4.41 9.34
C ALA A 198 -2.19 4.40 8.83
N SER A 199 -1.91 5.29 7.88
CA SER A 199 -0.56 5.52 7.38
C SER A 199 0.39 5.89 8.53
N CYS A 200 1.67 5.56 8.37
CA CYS A 200 2.72 5.80 9.36
C CYS A 200 2.63 4.94 10.64
N SER A 201 1.59 4.15 10.80
CA SER A 201 1.43 3.25 11.94
C SER A 201 1.11 1.82 11.54
N PHE A 202 0.49 1.64 10.38
CA PHE A 202 0.02 0.36 9.90
C PHE A 202 0.52 0.03 8.49
N PHE A 203 0.49 1.00 7.60
CA PHE A 203 1.00 0.92 6.24
C PHE A 203 1.80 2.19 5.89
N CYS A 204 2.56 2.14 4.82
CA CYS A 204 3.36 3.26 4.32
C CYS A 204 2.65 4.02 3.21
N ASP A 205 2.12 3.27 2.26
CA ASP A 205 1.42 3.69 1.06
C ASP A 205 0.36 2.62 0.70
N TYR A 206 -0.46 2.85 -0.27
CA TYR A 206 -1.43 1.87 -0.77
C TYR A 206 -2.01 2.29 -2.11
N HIS A 207 -2.52 1.33 -2.88
CA HIS A 207 -3.34 1.61 -4.05
C HIS A 207 -4.80 1.15 -3.84
N ASN A 208 -5.68 1.76 -4.60
CA ASN A 208 -7.10 1.41 -4.58
C ASN A 208 -7.81 1.91 -5.84
N THR A 209 -9.10 1.71 -5.90
CA THR A 209 -9.97 2.15 -6.98
C THR A 209 -11.22 2.85 -6.45
N VAL A 210 -11.70 3.85 -7.19
CA VAL A 210 -12.96 4.52 -6.85
C VAL A 210 -14.16 3.62 -7.14
N ASN A 211 -14.12 2.86 -8.25
CA ASN A 211 -15.27 2.08 -8.73
C ASN A 211 -14.83 0.70 -9.26
N GLY A 212 -14.14 -0.06 -8.42
CA GLY A 212 -13.66 -1.41 -8.74
C GLY A 212 -12.89 -1.45 -10.06
N SER A 213 -13.11 -2.49 -10.87
CA SER A 213 -12.39 -2.71 -12.14
C SER A 213 -12.60 -1.64 -13.22
N LYS A 214 -13.47 -0.67 -12.98
CA LYS A 214 -13.70 0.45 -13.92
C LYS A 214 -12.84 1.67 -13.61
N GLY A 215 -12.14 1.70 -12.45
CA GLY A 215 -11.40 2.88 -11.99
C GLY A 215 -12.32 4.05 -11.59
N PRO A 216 -11.81 5.24 -11.40
CA PRO A 216 -10.40 5.63 -11.41
C PRO A 216 -9.54 4.80 -10.46
N PHE A 217 -8.32 4.46 -10.89
CA PHE A 217 -7.32 3.79 -10.07
C PHE A 217 -6.37 4.84 -9.49
N TYR A 218 -5.91 4.63 -8.27
CA TYR A 218 -5.03 5.59 -7.61
C TYR A 218 -4.13 4.91 -6.59
N THR A 219 -3.01 5.55 -6.32
CA THR A 219 -2.14 5.27 -5.18
C THR A 219 -2.18 6.44 -4.22
N VAL A 220 -1.88 6.22 -2.98
CA VAL A 220 -1.73 7.28 -1.98
C VAL A 220 -0.37 7.16 -1.34
N GLU A 221 0.41 8.25 -1.46
CA GLU A 221 1.78 8.37 -1.01
C GLU A 221 1.82 9.38 0.17
N PRO A 222 1.65 8.94 1.41
CA PRO A 222 1.85 9.79 2.56
C PRO A 222 3.28 10.33 2.60
N TYR A 223 3.49 11.52 3.16
CA TYR A 223 4.85 12.00 3.39
C TYR A 223 5.62 10.98 4.25
N PRO A 224 6.87 10.63 3.89
CA PRO A 224 7.60 9.54 4.51
C PRO A 224 7.69 9.60 6.02
N CYS A 225 7.37 8.51 6.66
CA CYS A 225 7.33 8.37 8.10
C CYS A 225 8.56 7.62 8.61
N ALA A 226 9.03 7.98 9.80
CA ALA A 226 10.15 7.31 10.45
C ALA A 226 9.78 5.95 11.06
N ASN A 227 8.48 5.60 11.13
CA ASN A 227 7.98 4.46 11.89
C ASN A 227 7.77 3.22 11.01
N GLY A 228 8.86 2.55 10.63
CA GLY A 228 8.78 1.26 9.94
C GLY A 228 8.81 1.35 8.42
N CYS A 229 8.47 2.49 7.83
CA CYS A 229 8.51 2.69 6.38
C CYS A 229 9.94 2.98 5.85
N ASN A 230 10.90 3.25 6.71
CA ASN A 230 12.27 3.62 6.37
C ASN A 230 13.28 2.48 6.58
N GLN A 231 12.92 1.28 6.13
CA GLN A 231 13.71 0.08 6.42
C GLN A 231 15.07 0.04 5.71
N CYS A 232 15.13 0.58 4.49
CA CYS A 232 16.36 0.57 3.69
C CYS A 232 17.25 1.78 3.94
N THR A 233 16.68 2.89 4.34
CA THR A 233 17.37 4.17 4.46
C THR A 233 16.60 5.11 5.37
N LYS A 234 17.30 6.11 5.93
CA LYS A 234 16.67 7.20 6.66
C LYS A 234 16.42 8.45 5.79
N ASN A 235 16.79 8.38 4.52
CA ASN A 235 16.53 9.46 3.58
C ASN A 235 15.04 9.42 3.20
N PRO A 236 14.28 10.50 3.42
CA PRO A 236 12.86 10.53 3.10
C PRO A 236 12.54 10.28 1.62
N LEU A 237 13.38 10.74 0.69
CA LEU A 237 13.17 10.50 -0.73
C LEU A 237 13.30 9.01 -1.07
N ASP A 238 14.36 8.35 -0.58
CA ASP A 238 14.57 6.93 -0.81
C ASP A 238 13.44 6.08 -0.19
N THR A 239 12.94 6.50 0.98
CA THR A 239 11.78 5.88 1.63
C THR A 239 10.53 6.01 0.76
N LEU A 240 10.27 7.23 0.25
CA LEU A 240 9.13 7.46 -0.64
C LEU A 240 9.24 6.66 -1.94
N THR A 241 10.42 6.64 -2.57
CA THR A 241 10.57 5.93 -3.85
C THR A 241 10.45 4.43 -3.71
N GLN A 242 10.76 3.88 -2.54
CA GLN A 242 10.55 2.47 -2.24
C GLN A 242 9.07 2.12 -2.25
N GLY A 243 8.23 2.81 -1.47
CA GLY A 243 6.80 2.60 -1.45
C GLY A 243 6.16 2.94 -2.80
N LEU A 244 6.43 4.13 -3.33
CA LEU A 244 5.96 4.54 -4.65
C LEU A 244 6.22 3.49 -5.74
N SER A 245 7.38 2.83 -5.72
CA SER A 245 7.70 1.80 -6.72
C SER A 245 6.85 0.54 -6.56
N GLU A 246 6.48 0.16 -5.35
CA GLU A 246 5.51 -0.87 -5.04
C GLU A 246 4.16 -0.50 -5.63
N GLU A 247 3.68 0.70 -5.30
CA GLU A 247 2.43 1.26 -5.78
C GLU A 247 2.44 1.60 -7.30
N MET A 248 3.58 1.51 -7.94
CA MET A 248 3.68 1.55 -9.40
C MET A 248 3.72 0.16 -10.05
N VAL A 249 4.05 -0.89 -9.32
CA VAL A 249 4.04 -2.28 -9.78
C VAL A 249 2.66 -2.93 -9.59
N GLU A 250 2.10 -2.80 -8.41
CA GLU A 250 0.88 -3.50 -8.03
C GLU A 250 -0.33 -3.08 -8.86
N PRO A 251 -0.64 -1.80 -9.08
CA PRO A 251 -1.71 -1.42 -10.00
C PRO A 251 -1.50 -1.88 -11.45
N LYS A 252 -0.27 -2.15 -11.88
CA LYS A 252 -0.05 -2.71 -13.21
C LYS A 252 -0.48 -4.16 -13.28
N THR A 253 -0.20 -4.92 -12.24
CA THR A 253 -0.39 -6.37 -12.16
C THR A 253 -1.67 -6.77 -11.46
N ASP A 254 -2.21 -5.92 -10.60
CA ASP A 254 -3.46 -6.09 -9.84
C ASP A 254 -4.21 -4.77 -9.66
N MET A 255 -4.61 -4.17 -10.77
CA MET A 255 -5.20 -2.83 -10.85
C MET A 255 -6.44 -2.63 -9.95
N ASN A 256 -7.18 -3.69 -9.71
CA ASN A 256 -8.25 -3.75 -8.73
C ASN A 256 -7.85 -4.79 -7.68
N PRO A 257 -7.39 -4.37 -6.49
CA PRO A 257 -6.74 -5.22 -5.50
C PRO A 257 -7.41 -6.58 -5.30
N GLY A 258 -6.61 -7.64 -5.35
CA GLY A 258 -7.05 -9.03 -5.19
C GLY A 258 -7.67 -9.69 -6.43
N THR A 259 -7.65 -9.04 -7.61
CA THR A 259 -8.24 -9.58 -8.84
C THR A 259 -7.23 -9.88 -9.95
N GLY A 260 -6.01 -9.39 -9.83
CA GLY A 260 -4.94 -9.55 -10.82
C GLY A 260 -3.99 -10.70 -10.54
N TRP A 261 -2.70 -10.44 -10.58
CA TRP A 261 -1.65 -11.42 -10.31
C TRP A 261 -1.30 -11.46 -8.83
N VAL A 262 -1.50 -12.62 -8.20
CA VAL A 262 -1.25 -12.83 -6.77
C VAL A 262 -0.47 -14.10 -6.49
N ILE A 263 0.18 -14.17 -5.33
CA ILE A 263 0.85 -15.34 -4.78
C ILE A 263 0.19 -15.67 -3.44
N GLY A 264 -0.64 -16.70 -3.45
CA GLY A 264 -1.56 -16.93 -2.33
C GLY A 264 -2.59 -15.81 -2.28
N ASN A 265 -2.51 -14.99 -1.24
CA ASN A 265 -3.35 -13.82 -1.03
C ASN A 265 -2.53 -12.52 -1.05
N LEU A 266 -1.29 -12.57 -1.52
CA LEU A 266 -0.38 -11.43 -1.55
C LEU A 266 -0.19 -10.96 -2.98
N GLU A 267 -0.04 -9.67 -3.16
CA GLU A 267 0.40 -9.07 -4.41
C GLU A 267 1.87 -9.37 -4.67
N LEU A 268 2.39 -8.99 -5.81
CA LEU A 268 3.73 -9.42 -6.21
C LEU A 268 4.85 -8.77 -5.39
N CYS A 269 4.65 -7.52 -4.96
CA CYS A 269 5.59 -6.82 -4.09
C CYS A 269 5.44 -7.25 -2.65
N ASP A 270 4.24 -7.33 -2.13
CA ASP A 270 3.91 -7.85 -0.79
C ASP A 270 4.62 -9.19 -0.49
N TYR A 271 4.58 -10.11 -1.47
CA TYR A 271 5.26 -11.40 -1.32
C TYR A 271 6.77 -11.25 -1.13
N CYS A 272 7.36 -10.21 -1.71
CA CYS A 272 8.79 -9.94 -1.65
C CYS A 272 9.19 -9.06 -0.47
N ASP A 273 8.30 -8.28 0.07
CA ASP A 273 8.52 -7.35 1.19
C ASP A 273 9.08 -8.05 2.43
N SER A 274 8.58 -9.25 2.72
CA SER A 274 9.07 -10.05 3.85
C SER A 274 10.57 -10.38 3.80
N LYS A 275 11.22 -10.15 2.67
CA LYS A 275 12.64 -10.43 2.45
C LYS A 275 13.52 -9.21 2.63
N PHE A 276 12.94 -8.03 2.84
CA PHE A 276 13.62 -6.75 3.09
C PHE A 276 14.76 -6.48 2.09
N VAL A 277 14.48 -6.63 0.82
CA VAL A 277 15.49 -6.45 -0.22
C VAL A 277 15.48 -5.00 -0.66
N CYS A 278 16.45 -4.25 -0.18
CA CYS A 278 16.66 -2.87 -0.60
C CYS A 278 17.37 -2.85 -1.94
N ASN A 279 16.64 -2.67 -3.01
CA ASN A 279 17.14 -2.65 -4.35
C ASN A 279 17.26 -1.23 -4.91
N ARG A 280 18.07 -1.07 -5.94
CA ARG A 280 18.14 0.15 -6.75
C ARG A 280 17.95 -0.18 -8.22
N ILE A 281 17.36 0.77 -8.95
CA ILE A 281 17.33 0.78 -10.41
C ILE A 281 18.50 1.60 -10.97
N ASN A 282 18.69 1.57 -12.30
CA ASN A 282 19.77 2.32 -12.98
C ASN A 282 19.74 3.82 -12.71
N GLY A 283 18.56 4.39 -12.46
CA GLY A 283 18.39 5.80 -12.10
C GLY A 283 18.91 6.17 -10.71
N GLY A 284 19.22 5.16 -9.88
CA GLY A 284 19.70 5.31 -8.51
C GLY A 284 18.62 5.30 -7.45
N GLU A 285 17.35 5.31 -7.83
CA GLU A 285 16.20 5.27 -6.93
C GLU A 285 16.14 3.93 -6.18
N TYR A 286 15.81 3.97 -4.88
CA TYR A 286 15.42 2.78 -4.15
C TYR A 286 14.04 2.33 -4.61
N VAL A 287 13.88 1.02 -4.78
CA VAL A 287 12.64 0.40 -5.22
C VAL A 287 12.35 -0.87 -4.42
N ASN A 288 11.07 -1.17 -4.27
CA ASN A 288 10.64 -2.42 -3.70
C ASN A 288 10.82 -3.58 -4.68
N SER A 289 11.01 -4.78 -4.17
CA SER A 289 11.10 -5.98 -5.00
C SER A 289 9.73 -6.48 -5.39
N TRP A 290 9.59 -7.00 -6.59
CA TRP A 290 8.44 -7.79 -7.02
C TRP A 290 8.87 -9.23 -7.35
N TYR A 291 7.96 -10.16 -7.32
CA TYR A 291 8.27 -11.56 -7.63
C TYR A 291 8.48 -11.76 -9.14
N ASP A 292 9.67 -12.23 -9.52
CA ASP A 292 9.99 -12.61 -10.90
C ASP A 292 9.65 -14.09 -11.11
N LYS A 293 8.53 -14.35 -11.80
CA LYS A 293 8.06 -15.74 -12.05
C LYS A 293 8.98 -16.51 -12.98
N THR A 294 9.74 -15.83 -13.83
CA THR A 294 10.71 -16.45 -14.74
C THR A 294 11.92 -16.94 -13.97
N LYS A 295 12.44 -16.14 -13.05
CA LYS A 295 13.54 -16.50 -12.17
C LYS A 295 13.11 -17.27 -10.93
N LYS A 296 11.81 -17.32 -10.65
CA LYS A 296 11.21 -17.90 -9.43
C LYS A 296 11.81 -17.32 -8.14
N ALA A 297 12.06 -16.03 -8.13
CA ALA A 297 12.68 -15.29 -7.05
C ALA A 297 12.18 -13.85 -7.03
N CYS A 298 12.36 -13.15 -5.92
CA CYS A 298 12.15 -11.71 -5.89
C CYS A 298 13.19 -11.00 -6.75
N TRP A 299 12.75 -10.00 -7.51
CA TRP A 299 13.59 -9.19 -8.35
C TRP A 299 14.71 -8.57 -7.50
N LYS A 300 15.91 -8.63 -8.00
CA LYS A 300 17.08 -8.02 -7.37
C LYS A 300 17.58 -6.91 -8.29
N GLY A 301 17.80 -5.77 -7.71
CA GLY A 301 18.41 -4.63 -8.39
C GLY A 301 19.74 -4.96 -9.06
N ILE A 302 20.30 -3.94 -9.58
CA ILE A 302 21.60 -3.97 -10.24
C ILE A 302 22.70 -3.95 -9.18
#